data_f193aa59f958cd2d54f0cd8fde1aafa9
#
_entry.id   f193aa59f958cd2d54f0cd8fde1aafa9
#
_cell.length_a   1.000
_cell.length_b   1.000
_cell.length_c   1.000
_cell.angle_alpha   90.00
_cell.angle_beta   90.00
_cell.angle_gamma   90.00
#
_symmetry.space_group_name_H-M   'P 1'
#
loop_
_entity.id
_entity.type
_entity.pdbx_description
1 polymer ?
#
loop_
_entity_poly.entity_id
_entity_poly.type
_entity_poly.pdbx_seq_one_letter_code
_entity_poly.pdbx_strand_id
1 'polypeptide(L)'
;LRLAINKANNEDWLAEHMFISAFYPLDERRKTYFMGAYPSGCGKTSTAMIEGSTIVGDDIAYIREGAEGEMRAVNIERGIFGIIGDVNAKDDPLIYKAITEPKEIIFSNILTTEDGKTYWSGMGKDTVIPEEGFNHSGAWKKGNVDAAGKEIPMSHPNSRFTCKISD
;
A
#
# COMPACT_ATOMS: atom_id res chain seq x y z
N LEU A 1 -14.34 4.56 -2.72
CA LEU A 1 -15.08 3.58 -3.53
C LEU A 1 -16.58 3.95 -3.70
N ARG A 2 -17.35 4.23 -2.63
CA ARG A 2 -18.82 4.55 -2.75
C ARG A 2 -19.09 5.70 -3.71
N LEU A 3 -18.34 6.79 -3.64
CA LEU A 3 -18.48 7.92 -4.56
C LEU A 3 -18.12 7.53 -6.00
N ALA A 4 -17.09 6.70 -6.17
CA ALA A 4 -16.70 6.20 -7.48
C ALA A 4 -17.79 5.33 -8.10
N ILE A 5 -18.39 4.41 -7.34
CA ILE A 5 -19.50 3.59 -7.80
C ILE A 5 -20.72 4.44 -8.16
N ASN A 6 -21.04 5.44 -7.33
CA ASN A 6 -22.18 6.34 -7.63
C ASN A 6 -21.97 7.10 -8.94
N LYS A 7 -20.77 7.64 -9.16
CA LYS A 7 -20.42 8.30 -10.42
C LYS A 7 -20.50 7.33 -11.61
N ALA A 8 -19.92 6.16 -11.47
CA ALA A 8 -19.90 5.16 -12.52
C ALA A 8 -21.32 4.73 -12.96
N ASN A 9 -22.21 4.47 -11.98
CA ASN A 9 -23.60 4.10 -12.25
C ASN A 9 -24.38 5.19 -12.99
N ASN A 10 -24.04 6.46 -12.81
CA ASN A 10 -24.68 7.58 -13.51
C ASN A 10 -24.13 7.80 -14.93
N GLU A 11 -23.03 7.17 -15.27
CA GLU A 11 -22.29 7.37 -16.54
C GLU A 11 -22.11 6.06 -17.34
N ASP A 12 -22.83 4.99 -16.97
CA ASP A 12 -22.74 3.65 -17.56
C ASP A 12 -21.32 3.09 -17.55
N TRP A 13 -20.57 3.36 -16.46
CA TRP A 13 -19.23 2.80 -16.20
C TRP A 13 -19.28 1.77 -15.09
N LEU A 14 -18.23 0.99 -14.96
CA LEU A 14 -17.96 0.17 -13.78
C LEU A 14 -16.87 0.86 -12.93
N ALA A 15 -17.08 0.92 -11.61
CA ALA A 15 -16.05 1.30 -10.67
C ALA A 15 -15.82 0.17 -9.67
N GLU A 16 -14.57 -0.26 -9.53
CA GLU A 16 -14.21 -1.39 -8.69
C GLU A 16 -13.00 -1.08 -7.79
N HIS A 17 -12.94 -1.80 -6.67
CA HIS A 17 -11.80 -1.85 -5.77
C HIS A 17 -10.74 -2.78 -6.37
N MET A 18 -9.90 -2.25 -7.25
CA MET A 18 -9.12 -3.01 -8.20
C MET A 18 -7.79 -2.30 -8.50
N PHE A 19 -6.70 -3.06 -8.55
CA PHE A 19 -5.44 -2.54 -9.07
C PHE A 19 -5.41 -2.60 -10.59
N ILE A 20 -4.57 -1.75 -11.19
CA ILE A 20 -4.20 -1.78 -12.60
C ILE A 20 -2.67 -1.86 -12.66
N SER A 21 -2.14 -2.89 -13.29
CA SER A 21 -0.71 -3.06 -13.53
C SER A 21 -0.44 -3.50 -14.96
N ALA A 22 0.77 -3.24 -15.43
CA ALA A 22 1.22 -3.64 -16.75
C ALA A 22 2.49 -4.47 -16.67
N PHE A 23 2.57 -5.47 -17.52
CA PHE A 23 3.69 -6.39 -17.63
C PHE A 23 4.18 -6.46 -19.08
N TYR A 24 5.48 -6.63 -19.24
CA TYR A 24 6.07 -6.99 -20.52
C TYR A 24 6.22 -8.52 -20.57
N PRO A 25 5.73 -9.18 -21.64
CA PRO A 25 6.10 -10.56 -21.91
C PRO A 25 7.61 -10.70 -22.09
N LEU A 26 8.14 -11.92 -21.93
CA LEU A 26 9.58 -12.20 -22.09
C LEU A 26 10.14 -11.80 -23.46
N ASP A 27 9.28 -11.72 -24.49
CA ASP A 27 9.64 -11.28 -25.84
C ASP A 27 9.55 -9.75 -26.03
N GLU A 28 9.18 -9.01 -24.98
CA GLU A 28 9.10 -7.55 -24.90
C GLU A 28 8.31 -6.84 -26.02
N ARG A 29 7.56 -7.58 -26.83
CA ARG A 29 6.93 -7.01 -28.03
C ARG A 29 5.74 -6.10 -27.71
N ARG A 30 5.08 -6.29 -26.58
CA ARG A 30 4.00 -5.40 -26.17
C ARG A 30 3.79 -5.42 -24.66
N LYS A 31 3.38 -4.29 -24.12
CA LYS A 31 2.93 -4.15 -22.76
C LYS A 31 1.49 -4.71 -22.64
N THR A 32 1.25 -5.59 -21.69
CA THR A 32 -0.09 -6.13 -21.40
C THR A 32 -0.57 -5.59 -20.07
N TYR A 33 -1.76 -5.02 -20.05
CA TYR A 33 -2.39 -4.47 -18.85
C TYR A 33 -3.28 -5.51 -18.20
N PHE A 34 -3.20 -5.58 -16.89
CA PHE A 34 -4.02 -6.46 -16.05
C PHE A 34 -4.72 -5.63 -14.99
N MET A 35 -5.92 -6.07 -14.65
CA MET A 35 -6.69 -5.54 -13.54
C MET A 35 -7.04 -6.69 -12.61
N GLY A 36 -6.95 -6.45 -11.30
CA GLY A 36 -7.25 -7.47 -10.30
C GLY A 36 -8.05 -6.91 -9.13
N ALA A 37 -9.19 -7.52 -8.87
CA ALA A 37 -10.02 -7.25 -7.70
C ALA A 37 -9.84 -8.40 -6.70
N TYR A 38 -9.40 -8.07 -5.48
CA TYR A 38 -9.18 -9.03 -4.41
C TYR A 38 -9.98 -8.63 -3.16
N PRO A 39 -10.45 -9.57 -2.38
CA PRO A 39 -10.96 -9.30 -1.05
C PRO A 39 -9.91 -8.58 -0.20
N SER A 40 -10.36 -7.82 0.80
CA SER A 40 -9.46 -7.11 1.72
C SER A 40 -8.48 -8.09 2.40
N GLY A 41 -7.20 -7.72 2.44
CA GLY A 41 -6.14 -8.54 3.05
C GLY A 41 -5.68 -9.74 2.21
N CYS A 42 -6.08 -9.85 0.93
CA CYS A 42 -5.71 -10.96 0.05
C CYS A 42 -4.53 -10.66 -0.89
N GLY A 43 -3.73 -9.62 -0.60
CA GLY A 43 -2.49 -9.35 -1.33
C GLY A 43 -2.67 -8.52 -2.62
N LYS A 44 -3.72 -7.71 -2.73
CA LYS A 44 -3.95 -6.84 -3.90
C LYS A 44 -2.75 -5.93 -4.18
N THR A 45 -2.29 -5.19 -3.19
CA THR A 45 -1.17 -4.26 -3.32
C THR A 45 0.15 -5.00 -3.61
N SER A 46 0.43 -6.08 -2.92
CA SER A 46 1.63 -6.90 -3.19
C SER A 46 1.64 -7.47 -4.61
N THR A 47 0.46 -7.89 -5.12
CA THR A 47 0.33 -8.36 -6.50
C THR A 47 0.53 -7.24 -7.52
N ALA A 48 0.01 -6.04 -7.24
CA ALA A 48 0.19 -4.87 -8.10
C ALA A 48 1.66 -4.46 -8.22
N MET A 49 2.46 -4.73 -7.19
CA MET A 49 3.87 -4.34 -7.06
C MET A 49 4.85 -5.51 -7.25
N ILE A 50 4.48 -6.53 -8.01
CA ILE A 50 5.40 -7.62 -8.40
C ILE A 50 6.56 -7.03 -9.21
N GLU A 51 7.79 -7.49 -8.94
CA GLU A 51 8.98 -7.08 -9.67
C GLU A 51 8.81 -7.26 -11.19
N GLY A 52 9.23 -6.25 -11.95
CA GLY A 52 9.04 -6.22 -13.42
C GLY A 52 7.68 -5.71 -13.87
N SER A 53 6.75 -5.42 -12.94
CA SER A 53 5.50 -4.74 -13.29
C SER A 53 5.67 -3.22 -13.35
N THR A 54 4.74 -2.57 -14.04
CA THR A 54 4.51 -1.12 -13.94
C THR A 54 3.15 -0.90 -13.31
N ILE A 55 3.11 -0.34 -12.11
CA ILE A 55 1.85 -0.03 -11.46
C ILE A 55 1.21 1.21 -12.11
N VAL A 56 -0.08 1.13 -12.39
CA VAL A 56 -0.90 2.23 -12.91
C VAL A 56 -1.83 2.77 -11.83
N GLY A 57 -2.33 1.87 -10.97
CA GLY A 57 -3.16 2.20 -9.83
C GLY A 57 -3.34 1.02 -8.92
N ASP A 58 -3.51 1.29 -7.61
CA ASP A 58 -3.58 0.22 -6.61
C ASP A 58 -4.99 -0.04 -6.11
N ASP A 59 -5.87 0.96 -6.05
CA ASP A 59 -7.07 0.80 -5.23
C ASP A 59 -8.39 0.97 -5.99
N ILE A 60 -8.55 2.01 -6.81
CA ILE A 60 -9.82 2.28 -7.50
C ILE A 60 -9.61 2.42 -8.99
N ALA A 61 -10.30 1.60 -9.76
CA ALA A 61 -10.35 1.66 -11.21
C ALA A 61 -11.74 2.03 -11.70
N TYR A 62 -11.82 2.94 -12.67
CA TYR A 62 -12.96 3.10 -13.54
C TYR A 62 -12.73 2.33 -14.83
N ILE A 63 -13.74 1.61 -15.25
CA ILE A 63 -13.72 0.79 -16.45
C ILE A 63 -14.92 1.16 -17.31
N ARG A 64 -14.69 1.33 -18.61
CA ARG A 64 -15.75 1.59 -19.59
C ARG A 64 -15.40 1.01 -20.95
N GLU A 65 -16.40 0.84 -21.77
CA GLU A 65 -16.22 0.55 -23.18
C GLU A 65 -15.76 1.84 -23.92
N GLY A 66 -14.78 1.70 -24.77
CA GLY A 66 -14.34 2.76 -25.69
C GLY A 66 -15.14 2.76 -26.98
N ALA A 67 -14.87 3.74 -27.86
CA ALA A 67 -15.64 3.97 -29.09
C ALA A 67 -15.53 2.82 -30.12
N GLU A 68 -14.49 2.00 -30.02
CA GLU A 68 -14.23 0.88 -30.93
C GLU A 68 -14.51 -0.50 -30.26
N GLY A 69 -15.22 -0.50 -29.12
CA GLY A 69 -15.53 -1.70 -28.36
C GLY A 69 -14.38 -2.21 -27.48
N GLU A 70 -13.28 -1.47 -27.39
CA GLU A 70 -12.17 -1.80 -26.49
C GLU A 70 -12.51 -1.45 -25.05
N MET A 71 -11.99 -2.23 -24.10
CA MET A 71 -12.09 -1.91 -22.69
C MET A 71 -11.03 -0.88 -22.29
N ARG A 72 -11.47 0.20 -21.68
CA ARG A 72 -10.62 1.25 -21.13
C ARG A 72 -10.72 1.28 -19.61
N ALA A 73 -9.57 1.34 -18.96
CA ALA A 73 -9.49 1.49 -17.51
C ALA A 73 -8.63 2.69 -17.14
N VAL A 74 -8.99 3.38 -16.06
CA VAL A 74 -8.24 4.50 -15.50
C VAL A 74 -8.19 4.41 -13.99
N ASN A 75 -7.02 4.66 -13.43
CA ASN A 75 -6.84 4.89 -12.00
C ASN A 75 -7.11 6.38 -11.70
N ILE A 76 -7.76 6.65 -10.57
CA ILE A 76 -8.07 8.01 -10.12
C ILE A 76 -7.12 8.50 -9.01
N GLU A 77 -6.24 7.66 -8.52
CA GLU A 77 -5.35 7.95 -7.40
C GLU A 77 -3.94 8.29 -7.88
N ARG A 78 -3.27 9.16 -7.15
CA ARG A 78 -1.87 9.53 -7.39
C ARG A 78 -0.90 8.81 -6.48
N GLY A 79 -1.40 8.09 -5.50
CA GLY A 79 -0.61 7.42 -4.48
C GLY A 79 -1.15 6.04 -4.15
N ILE A 80 -0.34 5.32 -3.42
CA ILE A 80 -0.66 4.03 -2.83
C ILE A 80 -0.91 4.25 -1.35
N PHE A 81 -1.99 3.67 -0.83
CA PHE A 81 -2.31 3.67 0.59
C PHE A 81 -2.39 2.22 1.07
N GLY A 82 -1.32 1.74 1.67
CA GLY A 82 -1.18 0.33 2.06
C GLY A 82 -1.09 0.09 3.56
N ILE A 83 -1.36 -1.15 3.97
CA ILE A 83 -0.98 -1.66 5.29
C ILE A 83 0.53 -1.83 5.29
N ILE A 84 1.21 -1.37 6.38
CA ILE A 84 2.65 -1.49 6.49
C ILE A 84 3.09 -2.66 7.38
N GLY A 85 2.19 -3.19 8.21
CA GLY A 85 2.50 -4.36 9.02
C GLY A 85 3.03 -5.52 8.17
N ASP A 86 4.11 -6.14 8.64
CA ASP A 86 4.83 -7.24 8.01
C ASP A 86 5.55 -6.93 6.69
N VAL A 87 5.48 -5.70 6.19
CA VAL A 87 6.28 -5.27 5.03
C VAL A 87 7.77 -5.31 5.40
N ASN A 88 8.54 -6.07 4.66
CA ASN A 88 9.98 -6.25 4.88
C ASN A 88 10.74 -6.41 3.55
N ALA A 89 12.07 -6.26 3.62
CA ALA A 89 12.93 -6.29 2.44
C ALA A 89 12.95 -7.65 1.70
N LYS A 90 12.59 -8.73 2.38
CA LYS A 90 12.62 -10.08 1.81
C LYS A 90 11.33 -10.41 1.06
N ASP A 91 10.19 -10.12 1.67
CA ASP A 91 8.88 -10.57 1.18
C ASP A 91 8.23 -9.53 0.25
N ASP A 92 8.47 -8.23 0.52
CA ASP A 92 7.92 -7.10 -0.25
C ASP A 92 9.03 -6.09 -0.65
N PRO A 93 10.05 -6.50 -1.41
CA PRO A 93 11.25 -5.69 -1.66
C PRO A 93 10.96 -4.34 -2.30
N LEU A 94 10.03 -4.26 -3.25
CA LEU A 94 9.68 -3.00 -3.92
C LEU A 94 8.97 -2.04 -2.98
N ILE A 95 7.99 -2.52 -2.22
CA ILE A 95 7.28 -1.69 -1.22
C ILE A 95 8.27 -1.21 -0.16
N TYR A 96 9.07 -2.14 0.40
CA TYR A 96 10.06 -1.82 1.42
C TYR A 96 11.04 -0.75 0.93
N LYS A 97 11.57 -0.91 -0.28
CA LYS A 97 12.44 0.09 -0.91
C LYS A 97 11.75 1.44 -1.07
N ALA A 98 10.52 1.46 -1.62
CA ALA A 98 9.77 2.67 -1.85
C ALA A 98 9.51 3.47 -0.57
N ILE A 99 9.29 2.79 0.58
CA ILE A 99 8.97 3.46 1.85
C ILE A 99 10.16 3.69 2.78
N THR A 100 11.35 3.16 2.46
CA THR A 100 12.58 3.35 3.26
C THR A 100 13.60 4.27 2.59
N GLU A 101 13.49 4.50 1.29
CA GLU A 101 14.31 5.49 0.60
C GLU A 101 13.88 6.93 0.95
N PRO A 102 14.79 7.92 0.89
CA PRO A 102 14.47 9.33 1.18
C PRO A 102 13.50 9.91 0.14
N LYS A 103 12.21 9.89 0.44
CA LYS A 103 11.12 10.39 -0.40
C LYS A 103 10.01 10.98 0.46
N GLU A 104 8.98 11.53 -0.17
CA GLU A 104 7.79 12.03 0.52
C GLU A 104 6.86 10.86 0.86
N ILE A 105 6.98 10.32 2.07
CA ILE A 105 6.16 9.24 2.60
C ILE A 105 5.36 9.74 3.80
N ILE A 106 4.09 9.40 3.86
CA ILE A 106 3.24 9.63 5.03
C ILE A 106 3.03 8.28 5.72
N PHE A 107 3.38 8.22 6.99
CA PHE A 107 3.12 7.09 7.85
C PHE A 107 2.04 7.39 8.86
N SER A 108 1.27 6.38 9.25
CA SER A 108 0.33 6.47 10.37
C SER A 108 0.39 5.23 11.26
N ASN A 109 0.24 5.46 12.57
CA ASN A 109 0.17 4.42 13.60
C ASN A 109 1.42 3.53 13.71
N ILE A 110 2.56 4.03 13.30
CA ILE A 110 3.89 3.40 13.45
C ILE A 110 4.60 3.94 14.69
N LEU A 111 5.77 3.41 15.00
CA LEU A 111 6.69 3.98 15.98
C LEU A 111 7.64 4.96 15.29
N THR A 112 7.85 6.13 15.91
CA THR A 112 8.87 7.10 15.51
C THR A 112 9.81 7.39 16.68
N THR A 113 11.09 7.56 16.41
CA THR A 113 12.10 7.96 17.38
C THR A 113 12.40 9.46 17.29
N GLU A 114 13.06 10.03 18.28
CA GLU A 114 13.42 11.45 18.31
C GLU A 114 14.31 11.87 17.13
N ASP A 115 15.13 10.94 16.63
CA ASP A 115 15.98 11.16 15.44
C ASP A 115 15.21 11.00 14.11
N GLY A 116 13.88 10.85 14.17
CA GLY A 116 13.00 10.81 13.00
C GLY A 116 12.95 9.45 12.29
N LYS A 117 13.56 8.41 12.83
CA LYS A 117 13.44 7.06 12.26
C LYS A 117 12.07 6.46 12.53
N THR A 118 11.64 5.58 11.65
CA THR A 118 10.32 4.95 11.65
C THR A 118 10.44 3.44 11.76
N TYR A 119 9.56 2.83 12.55
CA TYR A 119 9.55 1.38 12.78
C TYR A 119 8.11 0.86 12.81
N TRP A 120 7.92 -0.35 12.30
CA TRP A 120 6.64 -1.07 12.31
C TRP A 120 6.83 -2.55 12.59
N SER A 121 5.78 -3.22 13.01
CA SER A 121 5.81 -4.65 13.28
C SER A 121 6.06 -5.44 12.00
N GLY A 122 6.98 -6.41 12.05
CA GLY A 122 7.33 -7.23 10.89
C GLY A 122 8.32 -6.60 9.89
N MET A 123 8.95 -5.47 10.23
CA MET A 123 9.93 -4.76 9.38
C MET A 123 11.14 -5.60 8.97
N GLY A 124 11.38 -6.73 9.64
CA GLY A 124 12.47 -7.67 9.36
C GLY A 124 13.21 -8.11 10.62
N LYS A 125 13.76 -9.30 10.59
CA LYS A 125 14.44 -9.90 11.75
C LYS A 125 15.75 -9.19 12.13
N ASP A 126 16.37 -8.54 11.14
CA ASP A 126 17.64 -7.84 11.33
C ASP A 126 17.45 -6.38 11.79
N THR A 127 16.20 -5.94 11.92
CA THR A 127 15.89 -4.59 12.40
C THR A 127 16.00 -4.54 13.92
N VAL A 128 16.91 -3.71 14.41
CA VAL A 128 17.04 -3.43 15.85
C VAL A 128 15.91 -2.49 16.24
N ILE A 129 14.95 -3.01 16.98
CA ILE A 129 13.82 -2.23 17.51
C ILE A 129 14.31 -1.32 18.65
N PRO A 130 14.00 -0.02 18.63
CA PRO A 130 14.38 0.89 19.70
C PRO A 130 13.65 0.55 21.00
N GLU A 131 14.25 0.89 22.13
CA GLU A 131 13.66 0.66 23.48
C GLU A 131 12.56 1.68 23.78
N GLU A 132 12.55 2.85 23.12
CA GLU A 132 11.57 3.90 23.33
C GLU A 132 11.32 4.75 22.07
N GLY A 133 10.21 5.47 22.05
CA GLY A 133 9.81 6.36 20.97
C GLY A 133 8.38 6.87 21.14
N PHE A 134 7.73 7.26 20.06
CA PHE A 134 6.35 7.74 20.03
C PHE A 134 5.54 6.91 19.05
N ASN A 135 4.37 6.46 19.47
CA ASN A 135 3.44 5.74 18.62
C ASN A 135 1.99 6.25 18.78
N HIS A 136 1.02 5.47 18.31
CA HIS A 136 -0.42 5.79 18.39
C HIS A 136 -0.95 6.00 19.82
N SER A 137 -0.24 5.53 20.85
CA SER A 137 -0.61 5.70 22.27
C SER A 137 0.16 6.86 22.96
N GLY A 138 1.06 7.54 22.24
CA GLY A 138 1.94 8.58 22.78
C GLY A 138 3.36 8.08 23.01
N ALA A 139 4.01 8.53 24.10
CA ALA A 139 5.34 8.05 24.47
C ALA A 139 5.29 6.55 24.76
N TRP A 140 6.09 5.80 24.06
CA TRP A 140 6.13 4.34 24.11
C TRP A 140 7.50 3.85 24.58
N LYS A 141 7.46 2.83 25.44
CA LYS A 141 8.63 2.04 25.81
C LYS A 141 8.31 0.56 25.63
N LYS A 142 9.30 -0.21 25.24
CA LYS A 142 9.17 -1.65 25.11
C LYS A 142 8.71 -2.29 26.42
N GLY A 143 7.66 -3.08 26.35
CA GLY A 143 7.01 -3.69 27.50
C GLY A 143 6.00 -2.80 28.24
N ASN A 144 5.69 -1.59 27.75
CA ASN A 144 4.59 -0.79 28.29
C ASN A 144 3.26 -1.53 28.15
N VAL A 145 2.41 -1.38 29.16
CA VAL A 145 1.06 -1.95 29.19
C VAL A 145 0.00 -0.86 29.26
N ASP A 146 -1.16 -1.14 28.76
CA ASP A 146 -2.35 -0.29 28.88
C ASP A 146 -3.00 -0.41 30.27
N ALA A 147 -4.08 0.32 30.49
CA ALA A 147 -4.84 0.30 31.77
C ALA A 147 -5.43 -1.09 32.09
N ALA A 148 -5.56 -1.99 31.15
CA ALA A 148 -6.02 -3.36 31.29
C ALA A 148 -4.88 -4.35 31.51
N GLY A 149 -3.61 -3.90 31.56
CA GLY A 149 -2.42 -4.74 31.70
C GLY A 149 -2.00 -5.45 30.41
N LYS A 150 -2.55 -5.08 29.26
CA LYS A 150 -2.17 -5.63 27.95
C LYS A 150 -0.99 -4.83 27.38
N GLU A 151 -0.01 -5.52 26.85
CA GLU A 151 1.15 -4.89 26.20
C GLU A 151 0.70 -3.98 25.05
N ILE A 152 1.24 -2.76 25.05
CA ILE A 152 1.04 -1.79 23.98
C ILE A 152 2.04 -2.12 22.86
N PRO A 153 1.57 -2.56 21.69
CA PRO A 153 2.47 -2.93 20.60
C PRO A 153 3.24 -1.72 20.08
N MET A 154 4.43 -1.94 19.56
CA MET A 154 5.28 -0.92 18.94
C MET A 154 4.53 -0.12 17.87
N SER A 155 3.84 -0.80 16.99
CA SER A 155 2.96 -0.19 15.97
C SER A 155 1.55 -0.79 16.09
N HIS A 156 0.55 0.01 15.69
CA HIS A 156 -0.82 -0.47 15.70
C HIS A 156 -1.02 -1.52 14.57
N PRO A 157 -1.88 -2.55 14.77
CA PRO A 157 -2.19 -3.51 13.70
C PRO A 157 -2.72 -2.88 12.41
N ASN A 158 -3.33 -1.70 12.50
CA ASN A 158 -3.75 -0.89 11.36
C ASN A 158 -2.76 0.26 11.09
N SER A 159 -1.46 -0.03 11.13
CA SER A 159 -0.43 0.90 10.67
C SER A 159 -0.41 0.97 9.15
N ARG A 160 -0.18 2.18 8.61
CA ARG A 160 -0.32 2.46 7.19
C ARG A 160 0.84 3.30 6.66
N PHE A 161 1.05 3.20 5.36
CA PHE A 161 1.88 4.12 4.61
C PHE A 161 1.11 4.71 3.42
N THR A 162 1.54 5.88 2.98
CA THR A 162 1.12 6.49 1.72
C THR A 162 2.36 6.98 0.99
N CYS A 163 2.52 6.58 -0.26
CA CYS A 163 3.57 7.06 -1.16
C CYS A 163 2.97 7.39 -2.53
N LYS A 164 3.69 8.17 -3.34
CA LYS A 164 3.28 8.44 -4.73
C LYS A 164 3.51 7.20 -5.60
N ILE A 165 2.65 7.00 -6.61
CA ILE A 165 2.83 5.91 -7.59
C ILE A 165 4.06 6.14 -8.46
N SER A 166 4.48 7.39 -8.63
CA SER A 166 5.66 7.75 -9.44
C SER A 166 7.00 7.47 -8.75
N ASP A 167 6.99 7.12 -7.50
CA ASP A 167 8.19 6.92 -6.67
C ASP A 167 8.57 5.45 -6.55
#